data_b19c133a5260b68e4bf0122611fab6b5
#
_entry.id   b19c133a5260b68e4bf0122611fab6b5
#
_cell.length_a   1.000
_cell.length_b   1.000
_cell.length_c   1.000
_cell.angle_alpha   90.00
_cell.angle_beta   90.00
_cell.angle_gamma   90.00
#
_symmetry.space_group_name_H-M   'P 1'
#
loop_
_entity.id
_entity.type
_entity.pdbx_description
1 polymer ?
#
loop_
_entity_poly.entity_id
_entity_poly.type
_entity_poly.pdbx_seq_one_letter_code
_entity_poly.pdbx_strand_id
1 'polypeptide(L)'
;FHQKGCYDITLVASAKEYIIPYGTCELNDEGHLSHINEKPHYDFLINTGLYVLNPDILKLIPNDKFYHITDLIEDAKSRGKKIGVFPIDDDAWIDVGQWTEYQQAVKRL
;
A
#
# COMPACT_ATOMS: atom_id res chain seq x y z
N PHE A 1 -16.49 -2.68 -6.83
CA PHE A 1 -15.69 -1.46 -6.62
C PHE A 1 -15.01 -0.99 -7.90
N HIS A 2 -14.24 -1.86 -8.52
CA HIS A 2 -13.48 -1.51 -9.73
C HIS A 2 -14.37 -1.01 -10.86
N GLN A 3 -15.40 -1.78 -11.20
CA GLN A 3 -16.33 -1.45 -12.29
C GLN A 3 -17.24 -0.27 -11.96
N LYS A 4 -17.76 -0.22 -10.73
CA LYS A 4 -18.67 0.87 -10.31
C LYS A 4 -17.94 2.22 -10.28
N GLY A 5 -16.67 2.23 -9.90
CA GLY A 5 -15.85 3.44 -9.87
C GLY A 5 -15.27 3.81 -11.22
N CYS A 6 -15.46 2.98 -12.24
CA CYS A 6 -14.86 3.15 -13.57
C CYS A 6 -13.34 3.28 -13.49
N TYR A 7 -12.71 2.50 -12.62
CA TYR A 7 -11.25 2.50 -12.47
C TYR A 7 -10.59 1.71 -13.58
N ASP A 8 -9.43 2.16 -13.99
CA ASP A 8 -8.57 1.42 -14.92
C ASP A 8 -7.70 0.41 -14.19
N ILE A 9 -7.23 0.79 -13.00
CA ILE A 9 -6.48 -0.08 -12.08
C ILE A 9 -7.07 0.08 -10.70
N THR A 10 -7.26 -1.04 -10.00
CA THR A 10 -7.62 -1.02 -8.57
C THR A 10 -6.57 -1.80 -7.79
N LEU A 11 -5.99 -1.15 -6.77
CA LEU A 11 -5.11 -1.78 -5.81
C LEU A 11 -5.93 -2.23 -4.61
N VAL A 12 -5.63 -3.40 -4.08
CA VAL A 12 -6.14 -3.80 -2.77
C VAL A 12 -5.08 -3.46 -1.73
N ALA A 13 -5.43 -2.68 -0.74
CA ALA A 13 -4.51 -2.23 0.29
C ALA A 13 -5.03 -2.57 1.68
N SER A 14 -4.14 -3.05 2.54
CA SER A 14 -4.47 -3.36 3.93
C SER A 14 -4.28 -2.13 4.80
N ALA A 15 -5.32 -1.79 5.57
CA ALA A 15 -5.24 -0.70 6.54
C ALA A 15 -4.49 -1.19 7.78
N LYS A 16 -3.40 -0.51 8.12
CA LYS A 16 -2.61 -0.82 9.31
C LYS A 16 -2.43 0.41 10.17
N GLU A 17 -2.54 0.19 11.49
CA GLU A 17 -2.28 1.21 12.49
C GLU A 17 -1.02 0.83 13.25
N TYR A 18 -0.11 1.80 13.37
CA TYR A 18 1.11 1.65 14.16
C TYR A 18 1.07 2.65 15.31
N ILE A 19 1.28 2.15 16.53
CA ILE A 19 1.35 2.98 17.71
C ILE A 19 2.79 2.92 18.22
N ILE A 20 3.43 4.09 18.32
CA ILE A 20 4.74 4.19 18.94
C ILE A 20 4.52 4.37 20.45
N PRO A 21 5.00 3.42 21.30
CA PRO A 21 4.67 3.44 22.72
C PRO A 21 5.46 4.47 23.54
N TYR A 22 6.15 5.39 22.87
CA TYR A 22 6.96 6.44 23.47
C TYR A 22 6.62 7.78 22.89
N GLY A 23 6.96 8.84 23.61
CA GLY A 23 6.90 10.19 23.06
C GLY A 23 7.96 10.33 21.95
N THR A 24 7.61 11.00 20.85
CA THR A 24 8.55 11.30 19.77
C THR A 24 8.82 12.79 19.72
N CYS A 25 10.06 13.16 19.38
CA CYS A 25 10.49 14.54 19.32
C CYS A 25 10.85 14.94 17.90
N GLU A 26 10.44 16.13 17.52
CA GLU A 26 10.84 16.73 16.25
C GLU A 26 11.72 17.93 16.52
N LEU A 27 12.80 18.08 15.74
CA LEU A 27 13.74 19.17 15.87
C LEU A 27 13.61 20.15 14.71
N ASN A 28 13.84 21.43 14.97
CA ASN A 28 13.95 22.43 13.91
C ASN A 28 15.37 22.41 13.32
N ASP A 29 15.62 23.29 12.34
CA ASP A 29 16.91 23.38 11.66
C ASP A 29 18.08 23.78 12.58
N GLU A 30 17.80 24.39 13.72
CA GLU A 30 18.80 24.78 14.70
C GLU A 30 19.09 23.71 15.74
N GLY A 31 18.42 22.54 15.65
CA GLY A 31 18.56 21.45 16.60
C GLY A 31 17.75 21.61 17.88
N HIS A 32 16.86 22.59 17.92
CA HIS A 32 15.97 22.80 19.06
C HIS A 32 14.68 22.01 18.89
N LEU A 33 14.06 21.62 20.01
CA LEU A 33 12.78 20.92 19.99
C LEU A 33 11.70 21.82 19.37
N SER A 34 11.12 21.36 18.25
CA SER A 34 9.99 22.06 17.62
C SER A 34 8.66 21.50 18.04
N HIS A 35 8.60 20.19 18.29
CA HIS A 35 7.36 19.51 18.61
C HIS A 35 7.62 18.20 19.35
N ILE A 36 6.71 17.84 20.24
CA ILE A 36 6.73 16.54 20.93
C ILE A 36 5.35 15.90 20.79
N ASN A 37 5.32 14.65 20.37
CA ASN A 37 4.11 13.87 20.21
C ASN A 37 4.10 12.74 21.23
N GLU A 38 3.06 12.69 22.07
CA GLU A 38 2.90 11.62 23.05
C GLU A 38 2.25 10.41 22.38
N LYS A 39 2.95 9.28 22.37
CA LYS A 39 2.46 8.00 21.82
C LYS A 39 1.73 8.17 20.48
N PRO A 40 2.42 8.67 19.44
CA PRO A 40 1.74 8.95 18.18
C PRO A 40 1.22 7.70 17.49
N HIS A 41 0.07 7.85 16.82
CA HIS A 41 -0.55 6.81 16.01
C HIS A 41 -0.32 7.14 14.53
N TYR A 42 0.05 6.14 13.76
CA TYR A 42 0.22 6.28 12.32
C TYR A 42 -0.64 5.26 11.60
N ASP A 43 -1.45 5.74 10.65
CA ASP A 43 -2.29 4.88 9.83
C ASP A 43 -1.69 4.81 8.42
N PHE A 44 -1.57 3.59 7.90
CA PHE A 44 -1.02 3.34 6.57
C PHE A 44 -1.94 2.42 5.79
N LEU A 45 -1.98 2.62 4.47
CA LEU A 45 -2.52 1.65 3.54
C LEU A 45 -1.34 0.93 2.89
N ILE A 46 -1.25 -0.37 3.14
CA ILE A 46 -0.14 -1.19 2.66
C ILE A 46 -0.59 -1.98 1.45
N ASN A 47 0.18 -1.89 0.37
CA ASN A 47 -0.09 -2.63 -0.86
C ASN A 47 0.02 -4.12 -0.60
N THR A 48 -1.08 -4.86 -0.83
CA THR A 48 -1.12 -6.31 -0.62
C THR A 48 -0.55 -7.10 -1.78
N GLY A 49 -0.33 -6.45 -2.92
CA GLY A 49 0.09 -7.13 -4.13
C GLY A 49 -1.06 -7.69 -4.96
N LEU A 50 -2.30 -7.42 -4.59
CA LEU A 50 -3.49 -7.84 -5.34
C LEU A 50 -4.02 -6.65 -6.14
N TYR A 51 -4.24 -6.88 -7.44
CA TYR A 51 -4.64 -5.83 -8.37
C TYR A 51 -5.78 -6.29 -9.26
N VAL A 52 -6.65 -5.35 -9.64
CA VAL A 52 -7.63 -5.54 -10.71
C VAL A 52 -7.28 -4.55 -11.83
N LEU A 53 -7.08 -5.05 -13.02
CA LEU A 53 -6.65 -4.24 -14.17
C LEU A 53 -7.65 -4.39 -15.30
N ASN A 54 -7.96 -3.29 -15.98
CA ASN A 54 -8.61 -3.37 -17.29
C ASN A 54 -7.62 -3.94 -18.31
N PRO A 55 -8.08 -4.76 -19.27
CA PRO A 55 -7.16 -5.36 -20.26
C PRO A 55 -6.33 -4.35 -21.04
N ASP A 56 -6.86 -3.17 -21.31
CA ASP A 56 -6.17 -2.12 -22.04
C ASP A 56 -4.89 -1.63 -21.36
N ILE A 57 -4.83 -1.76 -20.03
CA ILE A 57 -3.65 -1.34 -19.25
C ILE A 57 -2.43 -2.20 -19.60
N LEU A 58 -2.66 -3.47 -19.95
CA LEU A 58 -1.56 -4.38 -20.31
C LEU A 58 -0.78 -3.90 -21.53
N LYS A 59 -1.38 -3.07 -22.38
CA LYS A 59 -0.71 -2.51 -23.55
C LYS A 59 0.39 -1.51 -23.20
N LEU A 60 0.40 -1.01 -21.96
CA LEU A 60 1.41 -0.08 -21.47
C LEU A 60 2.71 -0.79 -21.07
N ILE A 61 2.67 -2.12 -20.94
CA ILE A 61 3.83 -2.90 -20.51
C ILE A 61 4.78 -3.06 -21.71
N PRO A 62 6.06 -2.60 -21.61
CA PRO A 62 7.03 -2.78 -22.68
C PRO A 62 7.32 -4.27 -22.95
N ASN A 63 7.52 -4.61 -24.21
CA ASN A 63 7.93 -5.96 -24.58
C ASN A 63 9.40 -6.19 -24.24
N ASP A 64 9.71 -7.41 -23.77
CA ASP A 64 11.08 -7.87 -23.52
C ASP A 64 11.87 -7.02 -22.52
N LYS A 65 11.18 -6.33 -21.62
CA LYS A 65 11.81 -5.55 -20.55
C LYS A 65 11.29 -5.99 -19.19
N PHE A 66 12.18 -5.95 -18.21
CA PHE A 66 11.76 -6.07 -16.82
C PHE A 66 10.96 -4.82 -16.43
N TYR A 67 9.76 -5.03 -15.83
CA TYR A 67 8.85 -3.94 -15.56
C TYR A 67 8.08 -4.24 -14.29
N HIS A 68 8.26 -3.39 -13.26
CA HIS A 68 7.56 -3.55 -12.01
C HIS A 68 6.10 -3.13 -12.12
N ILE A 69 5.22 -3.74 -11.33
CA ILE A 69 3.81 -3.34 -11.28
C ILE A 69 3.67 -1.88 -10.83
N THR A 70 4.54 -1.41 -9.95
CA THR A 70 4.53 0.00 -9.51
C THR A 70 4.86 0.94 -10.66
N ASP A 71 5.74 0.54 -11.58
CA ASP A 71 6.04 1.33 -12.79
C ASP A 71 4.82 1.42 -13.70
N LEU A 72 4.08 0.33 -13.84
CA LEU A 72 2.84 0.29 -14.62
C LEU A 72 1.81 1.27 -14.04
N ILE A 73 1.64 1.26 -12.72
CA ILE A 73 0.70 2.13 -12.02
C ILE A 73 1.08 3.61 -12.21
N GLU A 74 2.35 3.94 -12.04
CA GLU A 74 2.82 5.32 -12.23
C GLU A 74 2.69 5.79 -13.67
N ASP A 75 3.00 4.93 -14.64
CA ASP A 75 2.83 5.25 -16.06
C ASP A 75 1.35 5.46 -16.40
N ALA A 76 0.47 4.58 -15.96
CA ALA A 76 -0.97 4.72 -16.17
C ALA A 76 -1.49 6.01 -15.56
N LYS A 77 -1.06 6.33 -14.35
CA LYS A 77 -1.44 7.57 -13.66
C LYS A 77 -1.01 8.80 -14.45
N SER A 78 0.22 8.80 -14.99
CA SER A 78 0.74 9.92 -15.78
C SER A 78 -0.03 10.10 -17.08
N ARG A 79 -0.66 9.06 -17.60
CA ARG A 79 -1.49 9.09 -18.81
C ARG A 79 -2.95 9.46 -18.53
N GLY A 80 -3.27 9.85 -17.30
CA GLY A 80 -4.63 10.22 -16.91
C GLY A 80 -5.56 9.06 -16.64
N LYS A 81 -5.04 7.85 -16.48
CA LYS A 81 -5.85 6.70 -16.11
C LYS A 81 -6.30 6.80 -14.66
N LYS A 82 -7.46 6.23 -14.37
CA LYS A 82 -8.06 6.31 -13.03
C LYS A 82 -7.62 5.12 -12.18
N ILE A 83 -6.92 5.42 -11.10
CA ILE A 83 -6.39 4.43 -10.17
C ILE A 83 -7.21 4.48 -8.89
N GLY A 84 -7.77 3.34 -8.48
CA GLY A 84 -8.51 3.22 -7.23
C GLY A 84 -7.78 2.39 -6.22
N VAL A 85 -8.09 2.62 -4.95
CA VAL A 85 -7.58 1.83 -3.82
C VAL A 85 -8.77 1.25 -3.09
N PHE A 86 -8.81 -0.08 -2.97
CA PHE A 86 -9.83 -0.78 -2.21
C PHE A 86 -9.23 -1.18 -0.87
N PRO A 87 -9.61 -0.52 0.23
CA PRO A 87 -9.04 -0.83 1.55
C PRO A 87 -9.68 -2.09 2.14
N ILE A 88 -8.85 -2.92 2.78
CA ILE A 88 -9.31 -4.07 3.56
C ILE A 88 -8.72 -3.96 4.97
N ASP A 89 -9.35 -4.68 5.91
CA ASP A 89 -8.84 -4.73 7.27
C ASP A 89 -7.55 -5.53 7.35
N ASP A 90 -6.70 -5.20 8.32
CA ASP A 90 -5.43 -5.86 8.55
C ASP A 90 -5.57 -7.38 8.67
N ASP A 91 -6.65 -7.86 9.29
CA ASP A 91 -6.89 -9.29 9.48
C ASP A 91 -7.28 -10.04 8.21
N ALA A 92 -7.67 -9.32 7.15
CA ALA A 92 -8.11 -9.93 5.90
C ALA A 92 -6.96 -10.32 4.98
N TRP A 93 -5.73 -9.93 5.30
CA TRP A 93 -4.56 -10.20 4.48
C TRP A 93 -3.38 -10.66 5.32
N ILE A 94 -2.74 -11.74 4.87
CA ILE A 94 -1.53 -12.29 5.48
C ILE A 94 -0.52 -12.56 4.38
N ASP A 95 0.69 -12.02 4.53
CA ASP A 95 1.79 -12.26 3.60
C ASP A 95 2.48 -13.57 3.96
N VAL A 96 2.11 -14.65 3.28
CA VAL A 96 2.69 -15.97 3.50
C VAL A 96 4.08 -16.13 2.85
N GLY A 97 4.53 -15.12 2.12
CA GLY A 97 5.89 -15.10 1.58
C GLY A 97 6.95 -14.96 2.66
N GLN A 98 6.57 -14.51 3.85
CA GLN A 98 7.46 -14.43 5.00
C GLN A 98 7.19 -15.61 5.94
N TRP A 99 8.25 -16.30 6.35
CA TRP A 99 8.13 -17.52 7.15
C TRP A 99 7.39 -17.30 8.46
N THR A 100 7.69 -16.21 9.15
CA THR A 100 7.05 -15.91 10.44
C THR A 100 5.55 -15.72 10.28
N GLU A 101 5.14 -15.00 9.23
CA GLU A 101 3.73 -14.76 8.96
C GLU A 101 3.03 -16.04 8.52
N TYR A 102 3.73 -16.91 7.80
CA TYR A 102 3.19 -18.24 7.45
C TYR A 102 2.87 -19.06 8.69
N GLN A 103 3.77 -19.07 9.67
CA GLN A 103 3.54 -19.78 10.93
C GLN A 103 2.34 -19.23 11.68
N GLN A 104 2.18 -17.91 11.70
CA GLN A 104 1.01 -17.28 12.32
C GLN A 104 -0.28 -17.61 11.56
N ALA A 105 -0.22 -17.66 10.24
CA ALA A 105 -1.37 -18.01 9.41
C ALA A 105 -1.85 -19.41 9.73
N VAL A 106 -0.94 -20.36 9.90
CA VAL A 106 -1.26 -21.75 10.28
C VAL A 106 -1.92 -21.80 11.66
N LYS A 107 -1.45 -20.99 12.60
CA LYS A 107 -2.02 -20.94 13.95
C LYS A 107 -3.44 -20.37 13.98
N ARG A 108 -3.78 -19.51 13.02
CA ARG A 108 -5.13 -18.91 12.92
C ARG A 108 -6.15 -19.90 12.33
N LEU A 109 -5.70 -20.94 11.69
CA LEU A 109 -6.56 -21.98 11.14
C LEU A 109 -6.98 -22.98 12.22
#